data_08da96f33895a0acc3a6f2ca023e67ba
#
_entry.id   08da96f33895a0acc3a6f2ca023e67ba
#
_cell.length_a   1.000
_cell.length_b   1.000
_cell.length_c   1.000
_cell.angle_alpha   90.00
_cell.angle_beta   90.00
_cell.angle_gamma   90.00
#
_symmetry.space_group_name_H-M   'P 1'
#
loop_
_entity.id
_entity.type
_entity.pdbx_description
1 polymer ?
#
loop_
_entity_poly.entity_id
_entity_poly.type
_entity_poly.pdbx_seq_one_letter_code
_entity_poly.pdbx_strand_id
1 'polypeptide(L)'
;RIFNVDYFNYWLWEQIQFSKKVHIIGISFTNMEKLRMKFDLDRELHQYISDNLWDIAPKHKAFRIRTNKYAICTSTEEEHEQLLKTLKNLFNHEISIQGKSIRFSVVLADILDVQDKFNSSEEVMNYMSVLLRKKKNPLNVQVVHDNESSQTFYKNIKEIEQYMSKAMTEDLFEVYYQPIYSTKERKFVSVETLSRLYHPTLGWINPELFIDIATKDGQIYDLMPMQLHKICRFVRKCQACSIKINLTPSEIVKEGYIKKLLEIINSYELDYKLFEFEVTESAATEYSSELMHCIKILQEKGIKLCLDDFGSGYANLNGVLSLPFSIIKMDRSLLQDITVNEVRATFYYSMIKTLHALNYKIVAEGVETKEEADLLTKWGIDYIQGYYYSKPLNEKECIDLLKAV
;
A
#
# COMPACT_ATOMS: atom_id res chain seq x y z
N ARG A 1 9.55 -18.20 -26.40
CA ARG A 1 8.55 -17.16 -26.58
C ARG A 1 7.31 -17.52 -25.78
N ILE A 2 6.97 -16.72 -24.75
CA ILE A 2 5.83 -16.96 -23.88
C ILE A 2 4.54 -16.41 -24.53
N PHE A 3 3.42 -17.04 -24.22
CA PHE A 3 2.10 -16.65 -24.73
C PHE A 3 1.53 -15.44 -23.98
N ASN A 4 0.54 -14.77 -24.55
CA ASN A 4 -0.16 -13.66 -23.92
C ASN A 4 -1.33 -14.12 -23.03
N VAL A 5 -1.97 -13.17 -22.34
CA VAL A 5 -3.08 -13.43 -21.43
C VAL A 5 -4.34 -13.93 -22.13
N ASP A 6 -4.61 -13.48 -23.38
CA ASP A 6 -5.79 -13.90 -24.11
C ASP A 6 -5.72 -15.38 -24.45
N TYR A 7 -4.54 -15.82 -24.88
CA TYR A 7 -4.30 -17.24 -25.15
C TYR A 7 -4.31 -18.07 -23.83
N PHE A 8 -3.82 -17.51 -22.72
CA PHE A 8 -3.92 -18.16 -21.41
C PHE A 8 -5.38 -18.39 -21.01
N ASN A 9 -6.24 -17.37 -21.12
CA ASN A 9 -7.64 -17.48 -20.78
C ASN A 9 -8.37 -18.50 -21.65
N TYR A 10 -8.13 -18.47 -22.96
CA TYR A 10 -8.72 -19.44 -23.87
C TYR A 10 -8.26 -20.87 -23.57
N TRP A 11 -6.95 -21.08 -23.44
CA TRP A 11 -6.38 -22.39 -23.15
C TRP A 11 -6.85 -22.95 -21.81
N LEU A 12 -6.86 -22.12 -20.77
CA LEU A 12 -7.28 -22.51 -19.43
C LEU A 12 -8.77 -22.85 -19.39
N TRP A 13 -9.61 -22.07 -20.07
CA TRP A 13 -11.02 -22.38 -20.23
C TRP A 13 -11.21 -23.77 -20.86
N GLU A 14 -10.48 -24.07 -21.94
CA GLU A 14 -10.52 -25.38 -22.59
C GLU A 14 -10.15 -26.53 -21.61
N GLN A 15 -9.07 -26.34 -20.82
CA GLN A 15 -8.67 -27.37 -19.86
C GLN A 15 -9.75 -27.62 -18.79
N ILE A 16 -10.36 -26.57 -18.26
CA ILE A 16 -11.43 -26.65 -17.26
C ILE A 16 -12.66 -27.34 -17.84
N GLN A 17 -13.11 -26.95 -19.02
CA GLN A 17 -14.29 -27.54 -19.67
C GLN A 17 -14.13 -29.05 -19.95
N PHE A 18 -12.95 -29.49 -20.25
CA PHE A 18 -12.66 -30.91 -20.52
C PHE A 18 -12.11 -31.66 -19.30
N SER A 19 -12.16 -31.07 -18.11
CA SER A 19 -11.69 -31.65 -16.83
C SER A 19 -10.27 -32.24 -16.94
N LYS A 20 -9.40 -31.58 -17.72
CA LYS A 20 -7.99 -32.00 -17.85
C LYS A 20 -7.22 -31.52 -16.63
N LYS A 21 -6.37 -32.40 -16.10
CA LYS A 21 -5.53 -32.08 -14.93
C LYS A 21 -4.58 -30.93 -15.25
N VAL A 22 -4.69 -29.85 -14.46
CA VAL A 22 -3.89 -28.63 -14.59
C VAL A 22 -3.46 -28.13 -13.22
N HIS A 23 -2.18 -27.84 -13.10
CA HIS A 23 -1.58 -27.13 -11.99
C HIS A 23 -0.98 -25.81 -12.51
N ILE A 24 -0.99 -24.75 -11.72
CA ILE A 24 -0.51 -23.43 -12.13
C ILE A 24 0.48 -22.89 -11.10
N ILE A 25 1.64 -22.44 -11.58
CA ILE A 25 2.53 -21.57 -10.83
C ILE A 25 2.36 -20.15 -11.35
N GLY A 26 1.66 -19.31 -10.55
CA GLY A 26 1.62 -17.87 -10.78
C GLY A 26 2.93 -17.23 -10.32
N ILE A 27 3.43 -16.25 -11.04
CA ILE A 27 4.71 -15.57 -10.75
C ILE A 27 4.49 -14.08 -10.77
N SER A 28 4.89 -13.37 -9.72
CA SER A 28 4.87 -11.92 -9.66
C SER A 28 6.23 -11.35 -9.27
N PHE A 29 6.77 -10.48 -10.11
CA PHE A 29 7.99 -9.72 -9.84
C PHE A 29 7.59 -8.40 -9.19
N THR A 30 7.72 -8.28 -7.87
CA THR A 30 7.13 -7.17 -7.10
C THR A 30 7.98 -5.91 -7.11
N ASN A 31 9.25 -5.98 -7.53
CA ASN A 31 10.17 -4.85 -7.61
C ASN A 31 10.53 -4.44 -9.04
N MET A 32 9.78 -4.86 -10.06
CA MET A 32 10.08 -4.57 -11.48
C MET A 32 10.15 -3.09 -11.76
N GLU A 33 9.19 -2.33 -11.30
CA GLU A 33 9.09 -0.89 -11.50
C GLU A 33 10.31 -0.16 -10.95
N LYS A 34 10.72 -0.53 -9.74
CA LYS A 34 11.93 -0.02 -9.11
C LYS A 34 13.20 -0.36 -9.90
N LEU A 35 13.31 -1.58 -10.39
CA LEU A 35 14.46 -2.01 -11.20
C LEU A 35 14.53 -1.23 -12.52
N ARG A 36 13.38 -0.98 -13.13
CA ARG A 36 13.25 -0.12 -14.33
C ARG A 36 13.79 1.28 -14.08
N MET A 37 13.28 1.94 -13.04
CA MET A 37 13.70 3.31 -12.68
C MET A 37 15.18 3.38 -12.32
N LYS A 38 15.70 2.38 -11.59
CA LYS A 38 17.09 2.36 -11.13
C LYS A 38 18.10 2.13 -12.23
N PHE A 39 17.76 1.29 -13.22
CA PHE A 39 18.74 0.77 -14.16
C PHE A 39 18.45 1.13 -15.63
N ASP A 40 17.24 1.65 -15.94
CA ASP A 40 16.77 1.92 -17.30
C ASP A 40 16.90 0.68 -18.24
N LEU A 41 16.46 -0.47 -17.73
CA LEU A 41 16.61 -1.78 -18.39
C LEU A 41 15.24 -2.48 -18.59
N ASP A 42 14.18 -1.75 -18.92
CA ASP A 42 12.84 -2.34 -19.00
C ASP A 42 12.75 -3.52 -19.98
N ARG A 43 13.26 -3.33 -21.18
CA ARG A 43 13.22 -4.34 -22.23
C ARG A 43 14.06 -5.56 -21.84
N GLU A 44 15.25 -5.36 -21.33
CA GLU A 44 16.21 -6.40 -20.97
C GLU A 44 15.73 -7.24 -19.78
N LEU A 45 15.10 -6.60 -18.78
CA LEU A 45 14.48 -7.29 -17.65
C LEU A 45 13.38 -8.23 -18.13
N HIS A 46 12.48 -7.71 -18.98
CA HIS A 46 11.40 -8.52 -19.55
C HIS A 46 11.92 -9.65 -20.47
N GLN A 47 12.94 -9.36 -21.26
CA GLN A 47 13.56 -10.36 -22.13
C GLN A 47 14.19 -11.48 -21.27
N TYR A 48 14.99 -11.12 -20.26
CA TYR A 48 15.61 -12.07 -19.36
C TYR A 48 14.58 -13.00 -18.69
N ILE A 49 13.51 -12.43 -18.15
CA ILE A 49 12.43 -13.20 -17.51
C ILE A 49 11.79 -14.15 -18.52
N SER A 50 11.45 -13.64 -19.70
CA SER A 50 10.75 -14.41 -20.73
C SER A 50 11.60 -15.57 -21.25
N ASP A 51 12.89 -15.35 -21.48
CA ASP A 51 13.80 -16.39 -21.97
C ASP A 51 14.01 -17.49 -20.92
N ASN A 52 14.24 -17.09 -19.65
CA ASN A 52 14.40 -18.07 -18.58
C ASN A 52 13.13 -18.89 -18.33
N LEU A 53 11.94 -18.24 -18.32
CA LEU A 53 10.68 -18.96 -18.15
C LEU A 53 10.41 -19.92 -19.31
N TRP A 54 10.80 -19.54 -20.54
CA TRP A 54 10.68 -20.41 -21.70
C TRP A 54 11.61 -21.61 -21.61
N ASP A 55 12.87 -21.39 -21.21
CA ASP A 55 13.90 -22.43 -21.15
C ASP A 55 13.60 -23.50 -20.09
N ILE A 56 13.07 -23.10 -18.93
CA ILE A 56 12.72 -24.03 -17.85
C ILE A 56 11.39 -24.74 -18.06
N ALA A 57 10.51 -24.21 -18.89
CA ALA A 57 9.17 -24.73 -19.12
C ALA A 57 8.81 -24.94 -20.61
N PRO A 58 9.69 -25.51 -21.46
CA PRO A 58 9.45 -25.62 -22.91
C PRO A 58 8.30 -26.56 -23.25
N LYS A 59 8.01 -27.56 -22.41
CA LYS A 59 6.90 -28.51 -22.56
C LYS A 59 5.62 -28.02 -21.90
N HIS A 60 5.71 -26.98 -21.09
CA HIS A 60 4.60 -26.44 -20.35
C HIS A 60 4.13 -25.13 -20.99
N LYS A 61 2.94 -24.69 -20.64
CA LYS A 61 2.45 -23.42 -21.11
C LYS A 61 2.99 -22.33 -20.19
N ALA A 62 3.85 -21.45 -20.74
CA ALA A 62 4.33 -20.25 -20.09
C ALA A 62 3.61 -19.02 -20.67
N PHE A 63 3.04 -18.18 -19.82
CA PHE A 63 2.17 -17.08 -20.19
C PHE A 63 2.57 -15.78 -19.49
N ARG A 64 2.48 -14.67 -20.20
CA ARG A 64 2.56 -13.32 -19.63
C ARG A 64 1.14 -12.82 -19.34
N ILE A 65 0.84 -12.62 -18.08
CA ILE A 65 -0.49 -12.23 -17.62
C ILE A 65 -0.62 -10.69 -17.56
N ARG A 66 0.40 -10.03 -17.03
CA ARG A 66 0.53 -8.56 -16.99
C ARG A 66 2.00 -8.18 -17.13
N THR A 67 2.32 -6.89 -17.06
CA THR A 67 3.70 -6.37 -17.20
C THR A 67 4.70 -7.11 -16.30
N ASN A 68 4.34 -7.37 -15.04
CA ASN A 68 5.21 -8.01 -14.06
C ASN A 68 4.67 -9.36 -13.53
N LYS A 69 3.65 -9.94 -14.19
CA LYS A 69 3.02 -11.19 -13.77
C LYS A 69 3.02 -12.23 -14.89
N TYR A 70 3.37 -13.45 -14.52
CA TYR A 70 3.45 -14.59 -15.42
C TYR A 70 2.76 -15.80 -14.81
N ALA A 71 2.46 -16.79 -15.63
CA ALA A 71 1.98 -18.08 -15.18
C ALA A 71 2.66 -19.21 -15.97
N ILE A 72 2.89 -20.34 -15.31
CA ILE A 72 3.32 -21.58 -15.95
C ILE A 72 2.35 -22.67 -15.54
N CYS A 73 1.92 -23.47 -16.52
CA CYS A 73 0.98 -24.57 -16.32
C CYS A 73 1.68 -25.90 -16.52
N THR A 74 1.36 -26.89 -15.66
CA THR A 74 1.85 -28.26 -15.74
C THR A 74 0.66 -29.23 -15.69
N SER A 75 0.87 -30.49 -16.07
CA SER A 75 -0.17 -31.51 -16.09
C SER A 75 0.00 -32.58 -15.01
N THR A 76 1.16 -32.61 -14.34
CA THR A 76 1.47 -33.55 -13.25
C THR A 76 2.02 -32.82 -12.04
N GLU A 77 1.80 -33.36 -10.85
CA GLU A 77 2.33 -32.81 -9.60
C GLU A 77 3.87 -32.86 -9.56
N GLU A 78 4.46 -33.95 -10.06
CA GLU A 78 5.91 -34.10 -10.06
C GLU A 78 6.60 -33.01 -10.88
N GLU A 79 6.11 -32.75 -12.11
CA GLU A 79 6.59 -31.65 -12.95
C GLU A 79 6.40 -30.30 -12.26
N HIS A 80 5.25 -30.12 -11.58
CA HIS A 80 4.92 -28.90 -10.88
C HIS A 80 5.89 -28.63 -9.71
N GLU A 81 6.13 -29.61 -8.85
CA GLU A 81 7.06 -29.49 -7.72
C GLU A 81 8.50 -29.23 -8.19
N GLN A 82 8.95 -29.96 -9.23
CA GLN A 82 10.28 -29.76 -9.80
C GLN A 82 10.42 -28.34 -10.35
N LEU A 83 9.42 -27.87 -11.06
CA LEU A 83 9.42 -26.53 -11.65
C LEU A 83 9.39 -25.44 -10.56
N LEU A 84 8.57 -25.61 -9.51
CA LEU A 84 8.51 -24.71 -8.38
C LEU A 84 9.87 -24.58 -7.67
N LYS A 85 10.58 -25.70 -7.49
CA LYS A 85 11.93 -25.73 -6.92
C LYS A 85 12.93 -25.02 -7.83
N THR A 86 12.83 -25.23 -9.14
CA THR A 86 13.70 -24.58 -10.13
C THR A 86 13.51 -23.07 -10.14
N LEU A 87 12.25 -22.59 -10.11
CA LEU A 87 11.94 -21.16 -10.05
C LEU A 87 12.45 -20.50 -8.76
N LYS A 88 12.31 -21.19 -7.61
CA LYS A 88 12.89 -20.72 -6.34
C LYS A 88 14.40 -20.53 -6.46
N ASN A 89 15.11 -21.51 -7.00
CA ASN A 89 16.55 -21.44 -7.15
C ASN A 89 16.98 -20.36 -8.14
N LEU A 90 16.30 -20.25 -9.27
CA LEU A 90 16.62 -19.29 -10.33
C LEU A 90 16.54 -17.83 -9.84
N PHE A 91 15.50 -17.47 -9.09
CA PHE A 91 15.25 -16.08 -8.69
C PHE A 91 15.70 -15.75 -7.25
N ASN A 92 16.30 -16.71 -6.54
CA ASN A 92 16.80 -16.45 -5.17
C ASN A 92 18.21 -15.86 -5.12
N HIS A 93 18.87 -15.71 -6.27
CA HIS A 93 20.23 -15.18 -6.40
C HIS A 93 20.25 -13.87 -7.18
N GLU A 94 21.33 -13.12 -6.98
CA GLU A 94 21.62 -11.97 -7.83
C GLU A 94 22.04 -12.45 -9.23
N ILE A 95 21.56 -11.75 -10.23
CA ILE A 95 21.83 -12.02 -11.64
C ILE A 95 22.52 -10.82 -12.27
N SER A 96 23.30 -11.04 -13.32
CA SER A 96 23.92 -9.95 -14.08
C SER A 96 23.16 -9.73 -15.39
N ILE A 97 22.63 -8.52 -15.57
CA ILE A 97 22.03 -8.07 -16.84
C ILE A 97 22.79 -6.84 -17.30
N GLN A 98 23.42 -6.90 -18.47
CA GLN A 98 24.26 -5.82 -19.01
C GLN A 98 25.30 -5.30 -18.01
N GLY A 99 25.95 -6.21 -17.25
CA GLY A 99 26.97 -5.86 -16.26
C GLY A 99 26.44 -5.26 -14.95
N LYS A 100 25.12 -5.13 -14.78
CA LYS A 100 24.49 -4.64 -13.55
C LYS A 100 24.01 -5.83 -12.71
N SER A 101 24.32 -5.82 -11.39
CA SER A 101 23.81 -6.82 -10.44
C SER A 101 22.36 -6.50 -10.07
N ILE A 102 21.48 -7.45 -10.35
CA ILE A 102 20.03 -7.32 -10.18
C ILE A 102 19.52 -8.45 -9.31
N ARG A 103 18.73 -8.11 -8.30
CA ARG A 103 17.99 -9.06 -7.47
C ARG A 103 16.50 -8.85 -7.64
N PHE A 104 15.80 -9.89 -8.09
CA PHE A 104 14.35 -9.88 -8.17
C PHE A 104 13.72 -10.16 -6.81
N SER A 105 12.59 -9.49 -6.55
CA SER A 105 11.66 -9.84 -5.48
C SER A 105 10.49 -10.58 -6.12
N VAL A 106 10.31 -11.86 -5.79
CA VAL A 106 9.38 -12.74 -6.50
C VAL A 106 8.39 -13.40 -5.53
N VAL A 107 7.11 -13.37 -5.88
CA VAL A 107 6.07 -14.17 -5.23
C VAL A 107 5.61 -15.23 -6.22
N LEU A 108 5.60 -16.49 -5.76
CA LEU A 108 5.10 -17.63 -6.50
C LEU A 108 3.77 -18.09 -5.87
N ALA A 109 2.71 -18.16 -6.67
CA ALA A 109 1.43 -18.76 -6.27
C ALA A 109 1.41 -20.21 -6.76
N ASP A 110 1.31 -21.14 -5.83
CA ASP A 110 1.30 -22.58 -6.07
C ASP A 110 -0.14 -23.08 -6.00
N ILE A 111 -0.72 -23.44 -7.16
CA ILE A 111 -2.13 -23.83 -7.30
C ILE A 111 -2.22 -25.21 -7.95
N LEU A 112 -2.67 -26.19 -7.20
CA LEU A 112 -2.86 -27.57 -7.67
C LEU A 112 -4.33 -27.83 -8.04
N ASP A 113 -4.55 -28.76 -8.97
CA ASP A 113 -5.87 -29.30 -9.35
C ASP A 113 -6.90 -28.21 -9.65
N VAL A 114 -6.52 -27.31 -10.56
CA VAL A 114 -7.31 -26.12 -10.94
C VAL A 114 -8.70 -26.52 -11.45
N GLN A 115 -8.78 -27.58 -12.25
CA GLN A 115 -10.03 -28.08 -12.85
C GLN A 115 -11.06 -28.56 -11.81
N ASP A 116 -10.59 -28.95 -10.61
CA ASP A 116 -11.46 -29.45 -9.53
C ASP A 116 -11.97 -28.33 -8.60
N LYS A 117 -11.36 -27.15 -8.70
CA LYS A 117 -11.58 -26.04 -7.76
C LYS A 117 -12.28 -24.83 -8.37
N PHE A 118 -12.17 -24.66 -9.69
CA PHE A 118 -12.65 -23.47 -10.37
C PHE A 118 -13.48 -23.81 -11.59
N ASN A 119 -14.52 -23.00 -11.83
CA ASN A 119 -15.45 -23.18 -12.94
C ASN A 119 -15.10 -22.32 -14.18
N SER A 120 -14.22 -21.35 -14.02
CA SER A 120 -13.83 -20.43 -15.10
C SER A 120 -12.37 -19.98 -15.01
N SER A 121 -11.82 -19.60 -16.16
CA SER A 121 -10.47 -18.98 -16.21
C SER A 121 -10.40 -17.68 -15.45
N GLU A 122 -11.50 -16.93 -15.39
CA GLU A 122 -11.58 -15.67 -14.64
C GLU A 122 -11.45 -15.91 -13.12
N GLU A 123 -12.11 -16.94 -12.57
CA GLU A 123 -11.95 -17.32 -11.16
C GLU A 123 -10.51 -17.66 -10.83
N VAL A 124 -9.84 -18.46 -11.69
CA VAL A 124 -8.43 -18.83 -11.51
C VAL A 124 -7.52 -17.58 -11.53
N MET A 125 -7.75 -16.68 -12.48
CA MET A 125 -6.99 -15.43 -12.60
C MET A 125 -7.15 -14.55 -11.35
N ASN A 126 -8.38 -14.42 -10.87
CA ASN A 126 -8.68 -13.65 -9.67
C ASN A 126 -8.03 -14.29 -8.44
N TYR A 127 -8.17 -15.60 -8.27
CA TYR A 127 -7.56 -16.34 -7.17
C TYR A 127 -6.02 -16.24 -7.19
N MET A 128 -5.41 -16.51 -8.32
CA MET A 128 -3.97 -16.36 -8.53
C MET A 128 -3.50 -14.94 -8.20
N SER A 129 -4.26 -13.93 -8.60
CA SER A 129 -3.94 -12.52 -8.31
C SER A 129 -3.98 -12.22 -6.82
N VAL A 130 -4.89 -12.83 -6.06
CA VAL A 130 -4.98 -12.72 -4.60
C VAL A 130 -3.77 -13.37 -3.92
N LEU A 131 -3.40 -14.57 -4.34
CA LEU A 131 -2.22 -15.26 -3.78
C LEU A 131 -0.92 -14.45 -4.02
N LEU A 132 -0.78 -13.88 -5.22
CA LEU A 132 0.40 -13.09 -5.61
C LEU A 132 0.53 -11.75 -4.89
N ARG A 133 -0.49 -11.31 -4.13
CA ARG A 133 -0.45 -10.08 -3.30
C ARG A 133 0.08 -10.31 -1.90
N LYS A 134 0.11 -11.54 -1.39
CA LYS A 134 0.61 -11.84 -0.04
C LYS A 134 2.11 -11.55 0.05
N LYS A 135 2.49 -10.34 0.41
CA LYS A 135 3.89 -9.93 0.67
C LYS A 135 4.25 -10.21 2.12
N LYS A 136 5.33 -10.95 2.37
CA LYS A 136 5.92 -11.06 3.72
C LYS A 136 7.39 -10.61 3.78
N ASN A 137 8.17 -10.70 2.68
CA ASN A 137 9.57 -10.29 2.69
C ASN A 137 10.01 -9.81 1.29
N PRO A 138 10.49 -8.56 1.14
CA PRO A 138 10.76 -7.95 -0.16
C PRO A 138 12.03 -8.47 -0.87
N LEU A 139 12.88 -9.27 -0.24
CA LEU A 139 14.20 -9.62 -0.78
C LEU A 139 14.39 -11.10 -1.15
N ASN A 140 13.39 -11.96 -0.94
CA ASN A 140 13.50 -13.40 -1.22
C ASN A 140 12.34 -13.89 -2.07
N VAL A 141 12.54 -15.05 -2.75
CA VAL A 141 11.44 -15.75 -3.42
C VAL A 141 10.48 -16.31 -2.38
N GLN A 142 9.24 -15.91 -2.45
CA GLN A 142 8.17 -16.34 -1.56
C GLN A 142 7.23 -17.28 -2.29
N VAL A 143 6.84 -18.40 -1.67
CA VAL A 143 5.79 -19.28 -2.18
C VAL A 143 4.55 -19.14 -1.32
N VAL A 144 3.42 -18.92 -1.97
CA VAL A 144 2.09 -18.93 -1.37
C VAL A 144 1.36 -20.15 -1.90
N HIS A 145 1.15 -21.13 -1.02
CA HIS A 145 0.48 -22.36 -1.38
C HIS A 145 -1.05 -22.19 -1.36
N ASP A 146 -1.71 -22.85 -2.29
CA ASP A 146 -3.14 -23.06 -2.27
C ASP A 146 -3.51 -24.03 -1.13
N ASN A 147 -4.06 -23.47 -0.07
CA ASN A 147 -4.52 -24.21 1.11
C ASN A 147 -5.83 -23.62 1.62
N GLU A 148 -6.45 -24.25 2.62
CA GLU A 148 -7.73 -23.80 3.20
C GLU A 148 -7.70 -22.33 3.64
N SER A 149 -6.60 -21.88 4.24
CA SER A 149 -6.44 -20.47 4.64
C SER A 149 -6.44 -19.53 3.43
N SER A 150 -5.81 -19.92 2.33
CA SER A 150 -5.77 -19.13 1.10
C SER A 150 -7.13 -19.09 0.39
N GLN A 151 -7.83 -20.21 0.38
CA GLN A 151 -9.19 -20.30 -0.17
C GLN A 151 -10.20 -19.51 0.67
N THR A 152 -10.12 -19.60 1.99
CA THR A 152 -10.94 -18.78 2.89
C THR A 152 -10.67 -17.30 2.70
N PHE A 153 -9.39 -16.90 2.59
CA PHE A 153 -9.02 -15.51 2.33
C PHE A 153 -9.59 -15.01 0.99
N TYR A 154 -9.55 -15.83 -0.06
CA TYR A 154 -10.15 -15.47 -1.35
C TYR A 154 -11.68 -15.34 -1.27
N LYS A 155 -12.36 -16.24 -0.59
CA LYS A 155 -13.81 -16.15 -0.35
C LYS A 155 -14.16 -14.86 0.38
N ASN A 156 -13.39 -14.51 1.42
CA ASN A 156 -13.59 -13.27 2.16
C ASN A 156 -13.41 -12.04 1.26
N ILE A 157 -12.40 -12.03 0.37
CA ILE A 157 -12.22 -10.94 -0.60
C ILE A 157 -13.45 -10.81 -1.50
N LYS A 158 -13.97 -11.91 -2.04
CA LYS A 158 -15.17 -11.90 -2.88
C LYS A 158 -16.39 -11.37 -2.12
N GLU A 159 -16.55 -11.77 -0.87
CA GLU A 159 -17.64 -11.28 -0.01
C GLU A 159 -17.50 -9.77 0.24
N ILE A 160 -16.28 -9.28 0.46
CA ILE A 160 -16.02 -7.85 0.62
C ILE A 160 -16.26 -7.09 -0.69
N GLU A 161 -15.78 -7.58 -1.84
CA GLU A 161 -16.03 -6.98 -3.17
C GLU A 161 -17.54 -6.80 -3.43
N GLN A 162 -18.34 -7.81 -3.13
CA GLN A 162 -19.81 -7.76 -3.25
C GLN A 162 -20.44 -6.76 -2.27
N TYR A 163 -19.89 -6.66 -1.05
CA TYR A 163 -20.39 -5.76 -0.02
C TYR A 163 -20.05 -4.30 -0.27
N MET A 164 -18.97 -4.01 -1.00
CA MET A 164 -18.48 -2.64 -1.26
C MET A 164 -19.55 -1.74 -1.88
N SER A 165 -20.28 -2.20 -2.89
CA SER A 165 -21.34 -1.41 -3.53
C SER A 165 -22.45 -1.01 -2.55
N LYS A 166 -22.83 -1.93 -1.66
CA LYS A 166 -23.79 -1.66 -0.59
C LYS A 166 -23.21 -0.67 0.41
N ALA A 167 -21.96 -0.88 0.85
CA ALA A 167 -21.30 -0.02 1.82
C ALA A 167 -21.18 1.43 1.32
N MET A 168 -20.90 1.62 0.02
CA MET A 168 -20.88 2.94 -0.62
C MET A 168 -22.28 3.58 -0.67
N THR A 169 -23.31 2.83 -1.06
CA THR A 169 -24.67 3.35 -1.23
C THR A 169 -25.33 3.72 0.11
N GLU A 170 -25.09 2.90 1.14
CA GLU A 170 -25.68 3.08 2.48
C GLU A 170 -24.78 3.88 3.43
N ASP A 171 -23.62 4.40 2.97
CA ASP A 171 -22.64 5.17 3.76
C ASP A 171 -22.19 4.41 5.03
N LEU A 172 -21.84 3.12 4.88
CA LEU A 172 -21.46 2.24 5.99
C LEU A 172 -19.99 2.36 6.41
N PHE A 173 -19.21 3.20 5.74
CA PHE A 173 -17.86 3.50 6.16
C PHE A 173 -17.83 4.42 7.37
N GLU A 174 -17.03 4.06 8.35
CA GLU A 174 -16.78 4.90 9.52
C GLU A 174 -15.44 5.62 9.38
N VAL A 175 -15.31 6.76 10.04
CA VAL A 175 -14.03 7.47 10.19
C VAL A 175 -13.62 7.40 11.65
N TYR A 176 -12.44 6.85 11.89
CA TYR A 176 -11.76 6.87 13.18
C TYR A 176 -10.70 7.96 13.16
N TYR A 177 -10.34 8.43 14.33
CA TYR A 177 -9.46 9.56 14.54
C TYR A 177 -8.34 9.15 15.46
N GLN A 178 -7.07 9.23 15.01
CA GLN A 178 -5.93 8.95 15.87
C GLN A 178 -5.23 10.24 16.26
N PRO A 179 -5.25 10.59 17.57
CA PRO A 179 -4.63 11.79 18.08
C PRO A 179 -3.11 11.79 17.92
N ILE A 180 -2.55 12.95 17.60
CA ILE A 180 -1.12 13.21 17.45
C ILE A 180 -0.69 14.22 18.51
N TYR A 181 0.27 13.79 19.33
CA TYR A 181 0.76 14.55 20.47
C TYR A 181 1.94 15.46 20.10
N SER A 182 1.88 16.73 20.52
CA SER A 182 3.00 17.67 20.38
C SER A 182 3.91 17.57 21.62
N THR A 183 5.17 17.23 21.42
CA THR A 183 6.16 17.15 22.51
C THR A 183 6.47 18.52 23.10
N LYS A 184 6.38 19.58 22.26
CA LYS A 184 6.61 20.97 22.66
C LYS A 184 5.44 21.54 23.44
N GLU A 185 4.21 21.39 22.91
CA GLU A 185 2.99 21.94 23.53
C GLU A 185 2.45 21.05 24.65
N ARG A 186 2.89 19.81 24.71
CA ARG A 186 2.49 18.77 25.68
C ARG A 186 0.98 18.50 25.68
N LYS A 187 0.37 18.54 24.48
CA LYS A 187 -1.05 18.28 24.24
C LYS A 187 -1.27 17.67 22.85
N PHE A 188 -2.45 17.16 22.61
CA PHE A 188 -2.86 16.76 21.27
C PHE A 188 -3.12 17.98 20.41
N VAL A 189 -2.55 18.04 19.20
CA VAL A 189 -2.62 19.21 18.30
C VAL A 189 -3.22 18.88 16.96
N SER A 190 -3.26 17.62 16.60
CA SER A 190 -3.84 17.13 15.35
C SER A 190 -4.38 15.73 15.49
N VAL A 191 -5.17 15.30 14.52
CA VAL A 191 -5.64 13.92 14.42
C VAL A 191 -5.47 13.42 12.98
N GLU A 192 -5.12 12.15 12.84
CA GLU A 192 -5.17 11.44 11.55
C GLU A 192 -6.51 10.76 11.39
N THR A 193 -7.11 10.87 10.20
CA THR A 193 -8.38 10.22 9.85
C THR A 193 -8.12 8.87 9.22
N LEU A 194 -8.77 7.85 9.74
CA LEU A 194 -8.55 6.47 9.37
C LEU A 194 -9.88 5.82 8.99
N SER A 195 -10.03 5.44 7.74
CA SER A 195 -11.23 4.75 7.24
C SER A 195 -11.42 3.41 7.91
N ARG A 196 -12.66 3.08 8.25
CA ARG A 196 -13.06 1.79 8.81
C ARG A 196 -14.29 1.26 8.08
N LEU A 197 -14.32 -0.05 7.88
CA LEU A 197 -15.48 -0.74 7.33
C LEU A 197 -15.76 -1.98 8.18
N TYR A 198 -16.98 -2.09 8.68
CA TYR A 198 -17.45 -3.27 9.40
C TYR A 198 -18.33 -4.12 8.49
N HIS A 199 -17.98 -5.39 8.34
CA HIS A 199 -18.76 -6.37 7.61
C HIS A 199 -19.55 -7.26 8.59
N PRO A 200 -20.84 -7.53 8.35
CA PRO A 200 -21.67 -8.26 9.32
C PRO A 200 -21.17 -9.65 9.71
N THR A 201 -20.53 -10.37 8.79
CA THR A 201 -20.02 -11.73 9.01
C THR A 201 -18.51 -11.76 9.25
N LEU A 202 -17.74 -10.86 8.63
CA LEU A 202 -16.28 -10.86 8.69
C LEU A 202 -15.71 -9.92 9.78
N GLY A 203 -16.54 -9.09 10.40
CA GLY A 203 -16.11 -8.10 11.38
C GLY A 203 -15.40 -6.91 10.73
N TRP A 204 -14.45 -6.31 11.45
CA TRP A 204 -13.67 -5.18 10.94
C TRP A 204 -12.76 -5.60 9.80
N ILE A 205 -12.93 -4.96 8.64
CA ILE A 205 -12.13 -5.23 7.44
C ILE A 205 -10.83 -4.41 7.50
N ASN A 206 -9.71 -5.04 7.13
CA ASN A 206 -8.43 -4.32 7.00
C ASN A 206 -8.57 -3.18 5.97
N PRO A 207 -8.25 -1.93 6.33
CA PRO A 207 -8.31 -0.78 5.43
C PRO A 207 -7.57 -0.97 4.11
N GLU A 208 -6.35 -1.52 4.13
CA GLU A 208 -5.59 -1.78 2.92
C GLU A 208 -6.38 -2.62 1.90
N LEU A 209 -7.19 -3.58 2.39
CA LEU A 209 -7.92 -4.49 1.53
C LEU A 209 -9.09 -3.79 0.84
N PHE A 210 -9.94 -3.07 1.57
CA PHE A 210 -11.09 -2.41 0.94
C PHE A 210 -10.69 -1.16 0.14
N ILE A 211 -9.62 -0.45 0.52
CA ILE A 211 -9.04 0.66 -0.27
C ILE A 211 -8.48 0.14 -1.60
N ASP A 212 -7.78 -1.01 -1.58
CA ASP A 212 -7.29 -1.65 -2.81
C ASP A 212 -8.44 -2.09 -3.74
N ILE A 213 -9.54 -2.63 -3.18
CA ILE A 213 -10.76 -2.95 -3.93
C ILE A 213 -11.39 -1.67 -4.50
N ALA A 214 -11.60 -0.64 -3.67
CA ALA A 214 -12.17 0.63 -4.09
C ALA A 214 -11.36 1.31 -5.20
N THR A 215 -10.03 1.22 -5.13
CA THR A 215 -9.13 1.77 -6.15
C THR A 215 -9.28 1.07 -7.49
N LYS A 216 -9.37 -0.27 -7.50
CA LYS A 216 -9.56 -1.05 -8.74
C LYS A 216 -10.87 -0.79 -9.42
N ASP A 217 -11.93 -0.65 -8.63
CA ASP A 217 -13.28 -0.47 -9.14
C ASP A 217 -13.61 1.02 -9.38
N GLY A 218 -12.63 1.92 -9.14
CA GLY A 218 -12.81 3.36 -9.27
C GLY A 218 -13.67 4.00 -8.19
N GLN A 219 -14.11 3.23 -7.19
CA GLN A 219 -14.94 3.72 -6.05
C GLN A 219 -14.16 4.63 -5.10
N ILE A 220 -12.82 4.59 -5.15
CA ILE A 220 -11.96 5.44 -4.33
C ILE A 220 -12.27 6.93 -4.53
N TYR A 221 -12.65 7.33 -5.75
CA TYR A 221 -12.98 8.73 -6.08
C TYR A 221 -14.30 9.23 -5.46
N ASP A 222 -15.11 8.34 -4.92
CA ASP A 222 -16.33 8.69 -4.21
C ASP A 222 -16.23 8.43 -2.70
N LEU A 223 -15.36 7.52 -2.28
CA LEU A 223 -15.15 7.16 -0.88
C LEU A 223 -14.65 8.35 -0.05
N MET A 224 -13.57 9.01 -0.47
CA MET A 224 -13.03 10.15 0.29
C MET A 224 -13.98 11.35 0.32
N PRO A 225 -14.62 11.80 -0.79
CA PRO A 225 -15.67 12.83 -0.71
C PRO A 225 -16.78 12.51 0.28
N MET A 226 -17.25 11.26 0.32
CA MET A 226 -18.26 10.82 1.29
C MET A 226 -17.75 10.93 2.74
N GLN A 227 -16.54 10.45 3.00
CA GLN A 227 -15.94 10.56 4.33
C GLN A 227 -15.61 11.99 4.72
N LEU A 228 -15.24 12.85 3.76
CA LEU A 228 -14.92 14.26 4.02
C LEU A 228 -16.08 15.02 4.63
N HIS A 229 -17.33 14.69 4.29
CA HIS A 229 -18.51 15.25 4.97
C HIS A 229 -18.55 14.88 6.46
N LYS A 230 -18.15 13.64 6.82
CA LYS A 230 -18.04 13.22 8.23
C LYS A 230 -16.91 13.95 8.95
N ILE A 231 -15.76 14.05 8.28
CA ILE A 231 -14.57 14.75 8.78
C ILE A 231 -14.89 16.25 9.02
N CYS A 232 -15.53 16.92 8.07
CA CYS A 232 -15.91 18.34 8.25
C CYS A 232 -16.87 18.54 9.44
N ARG A 233 -17.82 17.64 9.66
CA ARG A 233 -18.69 17.69 10.86
C ARG A 233 -17.90 17.51 12.16
N PHE A 234 -16.92 16.61 12.17
CA PHE A 234 -16.02 16.42 13.30
C PHE A 234 -15.22 17.70 13.59
N VAL A 235 -14.58 18.30 12.56
CA VAL A 235 -13.79 19.54 12.69
C VAL A 235 -14.61 20.66 13.33
N ARG A 236 -15.87 20.85 12.91
CA ARG A 236 -16.77 21.85 13.51
C ARG A 236 -17.02 21.63 15.00
N LYS A 237 -17.00 20.39 15.47
CA LYS A 237 -17.20 20.03 16.88
C LYS A 237 -15.94 20.18 17.73
N CYS A 238 -14.75 19.95 17.12
CA CYS A 238 -13.46 19.93 17.83
C CYS A 238 -12.77 21.29 17.92
N GLN A 239 -13.01 22.20 16.98
CA GLN A 239 -12.55 23.61 16.86
C GLN A 239 -11.03 23.90 17.06
N ALA A 240 -10.18 22.94 17.45
CA ALA A 240 -8.85 23.24 17.96
C ALA A 240 -7.70 22.38 17.39
N CYS A 241 -7.92 21.47 16.45
CA CYS A 241 -6.86 20.61 15.92
C CYS A 241 -6.83 20.54 14.39
N SER A 242 -5.65 20.36 13.82
CA SER A 242 -5.53 20.07 12.40
C SER A 242 -5.89 18.62 12.10
N ILE A 243 -6.34 18.39 10.88
CA ILE A 243 -6.85 17.11 10.42
C ILE A 243 -5.98 16.59 9.29
N LYS A 244 -5.45 15.39 9.44
CA LYS A 244 -4.68 14.70 8.42
C LYS A 244 -5.54 13.72 7.66
N ILE A 245 -5.47 13.79 6.33
CA ILE A 245 -6.29 13.01 5.41
C ILE A 245 -5.38 12.32 4.40
N ASN A 246 -5.45 11.02 4.33
CA ASN A 246 -4.71 10.20 3.36
C ASN A 246 -5.28 10.36 1.95
N LEU A 247 -4.43 10.68 0.98
CA LEU A 247 -4.77 10.73 -0.45
C LEU A 247 -3.75 9.95 -1.28
N THR A 248 -4.25 9.22 -2.26
CA THR A 248 -3.39 8.58 -3.26
C THR A 248 -3.02 9.57 -4.38
N PRO A 249 -1.88 9.39 -5.08
CA PRO A 249 -1.55 10.22 -6.24
C PRO A 249 -2.62 10.20 -7.32
N SER A 250 -3.20 9.03 -7.57
CA SER A 250 -4.27 8.86 -8.56
C SER A 250 -5.50 9.72 -8.25
N GLU A 251 -5.81 9.91 -6.96
CA GLU A 251 -6.87 10.82 -6.53
C GLU A 251 -6.48 12.28 -6.75
N ILE A 252 -5.26 12.66 -6.41
CA ILE A 252 -4.78 14.03 -6.52
C ILE A 252 -4.78 14.50 -7.98
N VAL A 253 -4.29 13.66 -8.91
CA VAL A 253 -4.21 14.03 -10.35
C VAL A 253 -5.52 13.84 -11.10
N LYS A 254 -6.54 13.25 -10.49
CA LYS A 254 -7.86 13.08 -11.12
C LYS A 254 -8.48 14.43 -11.40
N GLU A 255 -8.84 14.67 -12.66
CA GLU A 255 -9.42 15.93 -13.08
C GLU A 255 -10.65 16.33 -12.25
N GLY A 256 -10.64 17.55 -11.72
CA GLY A 256 -11.73 18.10 -10.92
C GLY A 256 -11.81 17.55 -9.47
N TYR A 257 -11.00 16.55 -9.10
CA TYR A 257 -11.12 15.90 -7.79
C TYR A 257 -10.75 16.84 -6.62
N ILE A 258 -9.60 17.48 -6.71
CA ILE A 258 -9.17 18.47 -5.69
C ILE A 258 -10.20 19.59 -5.56
N LYS A 259 -10.77 20.07 -6.68
CA LYS A 259 -11.84 21.08 -6.65
C LYS A 259 -13.07 20.58 -5.89
N LYS A 260 -13.50 19.32 -6.13
CA LYS A 260 -14.61 18.68 -5.41
C LYS A 260 -14.35 18.63 -3.91
N LEU A 261 -13.14 18.25 -3.46
CA LEU A 261 -12.79 18.24 -2.04
C LEU A 261 -12.81 19.64 -1.42
N LEU A 262 -12.25 20.63 -2.11
CA LEU A 262 -12.27 22.03 -1.65
C LEU A 262 -13.69 22.60 -1.55
N GLU A 263 -14.58 22.30 -2.49
CA GLU A 263 -15.98 22.68 -2.46
C GLU A 263 -16.71 22.08 -1.24
N ILE A 264 -16.43 20.80 -0.91
CA ILE A 264 -16.98 20.17 0.30
C ILE A 264 -16.51 20.92 1.55
N ILE A 265 -15.21 21.14 1.71
CA ILE A 265 -14.67 21.86 2.88
C ILE A 265 -15.30 23.25 3.01
N ASN A 266 -15.38 23.98 1.89
CA ASN A 266 -15.97 25.31 1.85
C ASN A 266 -17.46 25.33 2.22
N SER A 267 -18.21 24.28 1.86
CA SER A 267 -19.64 24.17 2.21
C SER A 267 -19.91 24.08 3.72
N TYR A 268 -18.88 23.72 4.50
CA TYR A 268 -18.92 23.72 5.97
C TYR A 268 -18.33 24.99 6.59
N GLU A 269 -17.90 25.98 5.77
CA GLU A 269 -17.30 27.25 6.22
C GLU A 269 -16.05 27.03 7.09
N LEU A 270 -15.24 26.00 6.77
CA LEU A 270 -14.03 25.66 7.50
C LEU A 270 -12.79 26.31 6.85
N ASP A 271 -11.83 26.71 7.70
CA ASP A 271 -10.54 27.19 7.23
C ASP A 271 -9.74 26.01 6.64
N TYR A 272 -9.30 26.17 5.40
CA TYR A 272 -8.46 25.17 4.72
C TYR A 272 -7.16 24.85 5.48
N LYS A 273 -6.64 25.78 6.28
CA LYS A 273 -5.44 25.58 7.11
C LYS A 273 -5.59 24.51 8.18
N LEU A 274 -6.83 24.10 8.49
CA LEU A 274 -7.09 23.00 9.40
C LEU A 274 -6.84 21.63 8.75
N PHE A 275 -6.69 21.58 7.43
CA PHE A 275 -6.53 20.34 6.69
C PHE A 275 -5.07 20.14 6.23
N GLU A 276 -4.59 18.93 6.40
CA GLU A 276 -3.29 18.47 5.96
C GLU A 276 -3.50 17.19 5.13
N PHE A 277 -2.94 17.13 3.92
CA PHE A 277 -3.08 15.94 3.10
C PHE A 277 -1.80 15.10 3.17
N GLU A 278 -1.97 13.82 3.44
CA GLU A 278 -0.90 12.84 3.55
C GLU A 278 -0.74 12.08 2.24
N VAL A 279 0.49 11.98 1.77
CA VAL A 279 0.87 11.28 0.54
C VAL A 279 2.03 10.36 0.87
N THR A 280 1.92 9.09 0.51
CA THR A 280 2.96 8.10 0.81
C THR A 280 4.26 8.37 0.03
N GLU A 281 5.38 7.87 0.56
CA GLU A 281 6.69 7.99 -0.08
C GLU A 281 6.74 7.40 -1.50
N SER A 282 6.11 6.24 -1.70
CA SER A 282 6.01 5.62 -3.02
C SER A 282 5.30 6.50 -4.04
N ALA A 283 4.30 7.23 -3.59
CA ALA A 283 3.54 8.19 -4.35
C ALA A 283 4.37 9.43 -4.76
N ALA A 284 5.26 9.86 -3.89
CA ALA A 284 6.16 11.00 -4.16
C ALA A 284 7.20 10.69 -5.24
N THR A 285 7.34 9.44 -5.70
CA THR A 285 8.24 9.07 -6.80
C THR A 285 7.63 9.25 -8.18
N GLU A 286 6.31 9.37 -8.29
CA GLU A 286 5.58 9.56 -9.55
C GLU A 286 5.44 11.06 -9.87
N TYR A 287 6.57 11.71 -10.25
CA TYR A 287 6.55 13.11 -10.66
C TYR A 287 5.81 13.32 -11.97
N SER A 288 4.58 13.84 -11.90
CA SER A 288 3.92 14.38 -13.08
C SER A 288 3.71 15.89 -12.94
N SER A 289 3.63 16.59 -14.07
CA SER A 289 3.29 18.02 -14.11
C SER A 289 1.93 18.30 -13.48
N GLU A 290 1.00 17.34 -13.65
CA GLU A 290 -0.34 17.36 -13.10
C GLU A 290 -0.34 17.30 -11.58
N LEU A 291 0.46 16.39 -10.98
CA LEU A 291 0.60 16.28 -9.53
C LEU A 291 1.13 17.59 -8.94
N MET A 292 2.18 18.16 -9.54
CA MET A 292 2.75 19.43 -9.09
C MET A 292 1.76 20.59 -9.18
N HIS A 293 0.95 20.62 -10.24
CA HIS A 293 -0.12 21.63 -10.40
C HIS A 293 -1.17 21.51 -9.27
N CYS A 294 -1.66 20.32 -9.00
CA CYS A 294 -2.63 20.08 -7.94
C CYS A 294 -2.08 20.42 -6.55
N ILE A 295 -0.84 20.04 -6.28
CA ILE A 295 -0.13 20.39 -5.03
C ILE A 295 -0.05 21.90 -4.85
N LYS A 296 0.27 22.65 -5.89
CA LYS A 296 0.34 24.11 -5.84
C LYS A 296 -1.03 24.72 -5.51
N ILE A 297 -2.11 24.23 -6.11
CA ILE A 297 -3.47 24.68 -5.76
C ILE A 297 -3.76 24.48 -4.28
N LEU A 298 -3.44 23.32 -3.71
CA LEU A 298 -3.63 23.02 -2.30
C LEU A 298 -2.86 24.00 -1.40
N GLN A 299 -1.58 24.26 -1.73
CA GLN A 299 -0.74 25.20 -0.98
C GLN A 299 -1.25 26.65 -1.05
N GLU A 300 -1.72 27.11 -2.22
CA GLU A 300 -2.29 28.44 -2.39
C GLU A 300 -3.55 28.64 -1.52
N LYS A 301 -4.26 27.56 -1.18
CA LYS A 301 -5.37 27.55 -0.23
C LYS A 301 -4.94 27.42 1.22
N GLY A 302 -3.65 27.20 1.49
CA GLY A 302 -3.11 27.05 2.84
C GLY A 302 -3.16 25.64 3.40
N ILE A 303 -3.54 24.64 2.57
CA ILE A 303 -3.48 23.22 2.94
C ILE A 303 -2.05 22.77 2.94
N LYS A 304 -1.62 22.11 4.01
CA LYS A 304 -0.27 21.56 4.12
C LYS A 304 -0.22 20.15 3.54
N LEU A 305 0.98 19.79 3.05
CA LEU A 305 1.26 18.42 2.62
C LEU A 305 2.17 17.73 3.64
N CYS A 306 1.84 16.49 3.92
CA CYS A 306 2.59 15.60 4.78
C CYS A 306 3.09 14.41 3.96
N LEU A 307 4.36 14.09 4.09
CA LEU A 307 4.92 12.85 3.54
C LEU A 307 4.70 11.73 4.55
N ASP A 308 4.04 10.68 4.13
CA ASP A 308 3.74 9.50 4.96
C ASP A 308 4.65 8.31 4.68
N ASP A 309 4.77 7.39 5.63
CA ASP A 309 5.56 6.16 5.56
C ASP A 309 7.05 6.36 5.25
N PHE A 310 7.64 7.51 5.60
CA PHE A 310 9.04 7.80 5.30
C PHE A 310 9.99 6.80 5.97
N GLY A 311 10.78 6.12 5.13
CA GLY A 311 11.74 5.12 5.56
C GLY A 311 11.20 3.68 5.63
N SER A 312 9.96 3.43 5.23
CA SER A 312 9.35 2.09 5.19
C SER A 312 10.01 1.11 4.21
N GLY A 313 10.90 1.59 3.34
CA GLY A 313 11.68 0.73 2.48
C GLY A 313 12.38 1.36 1.27
N TYR A 314 12.04 2.55 0.87
CA TYR A 314 12.53 3.12 -0.40
C TYR A 314 12.67 4.64 -0.37
N ALA A 315 13.34 5.17 0.66
CA ALA A 315 13.58 6.61 0.76
C ALA A 315 14.16 7.16 -0.56
N ASN A 316 13.30 7.76 -1.37
CA ASN A 316 13.73 8.58 -2.48
C ASN A 316 13.94 10.01 -1.97
N LEU A 317 15.14 10.27 -1.43
CA LEU A 317 15.49 11.59 -0.93
C LEU A 317 15.25 12.70 -1.97
N ASN A 318 15.41 12.40 -3.26
CA ASN A 318 15.09 13.38 -4.32
C ASN A 318 13.60 13.71 -4.33
N GLY A 319 12.70 12.73 -4.08
CA GLY A 319 11.28 12.94 -3.95
C GLY A 319 10.94 13.86 -2.79
N VAL A 320 11.52 13.60 -1.62
CA VAL A 320 11.34 14.43 -0.42
C VAL A 320 11.78 15.87 -0.67
N LEU A 321 12.93 16.07 -1.33
CA LEU A 321 13.49 17.41 -1.59
C LEU A 321 12.76 18.18 -2.70
N SER A 322 12.03 17.49 -3.58
CA SER A 322 11.41 18.12 -4.75
C SER A 322 9.95 18.51 -4.53
N LEU A 323 9.26 17.86 -3.60
CA LEU A 323 7.89 18.21 -3.25
C LEU A 323 7.85 19.11 -2.01
N PRO A 324 6.95 20.07 -1.96
CA PRO A 324 6.89 21.07 -0.90
C PRO A 324 6.14 20.53 0.33
N PHE A 325 6.66 19.47 0.90
CA PHE A 325 6.16 18.93 2.17
C PHE A 325 6.48 19.89 3.32
N SER A 326 5.58 19.97 4.28
CA SER A 326 5.79 20.71 5.53
C SER A 326 6.10 19.78 6.70
N ILE A 327 5.62 18.53 6.60
CA ILE A 327 5.67 17.53 7.65
C ILE A 327 6.14 16.20 7.05
N ILE A 328 6.94 15.46 7.79
CA ILE A 328 7.38 14.11 7.45
C ILE A 328 7.01 13.19 8.60
N LYS A 329 6.26 12.10 8.29
CA LYS A 329 5.94 11.03 9.22
C LYS A 329 6.97 9.92 9.05
N MET A 330 7.74 9.65 10.07
CA MET A 330 8.75 8.59 10.10
C MET A 330 8.09 7.27 10.48
N ASP A 331 8.15 6.30 9.56
CA ASP A 331 7.50 5.00 9.69
C ASP A 331 7.98 4.23 10.93
N ARG A 332 7.07 3.47 11.53
CA ARG A 332 7.31 2.64 12.72
C ARG A 332 8.47 1.65 12.57
N SER A 333 8.79 1.19 11.36
CA SER A 333 9.91 0.26 11.15
C SER A 333 11.26 0.86 11.51
N LEU A 334 11.39 2.18 11.45
CA LEU A 334 12.58 2.91 11.87
C LEU A 334 12.74 2.95 13.40
N LEU A 335 11.63 2.83 14.16
CA LEU A 335 11.66 2.79 15.62
C LEU A 335 12.15 1.46 16.19
N GLN A 336 12.19 0.41 15.37
CA GLN A 336 12.57 -0.91 15.85
C GLN A 336 13.93 -0.87 16.58
N ASP A 337 13.94 -1.33 17.83
CA ASP A 337 15.13 -1.46 18.70
C ASP A 337 15.89 -0.15 19.01
N ILE A 338 15.29 1.05 18.81
CA ILE A 338 16.00 2.33 19.08
C ILE A 338 16.40 2.52 20.56
N THR A 339 15.72 1.84 21.47
CA THR A 339 16.01 1.93 22.91
C THR A 339 17.14 1.02 23.36
N VAL A 340 17.51 0.01 22.57
CA VAL A 340 18.50 -1.02 22.90
C VAL A 340 19.64 -1.15 21.90
N ASN A 341 19.50 -0.63 20.70
CA ASN A 341 20.50 -0.70 19.62
C ASN A 341 21.06 0.70 19.32
N GLU A 342 22.30 0.94 19.72
CA GLU A 342 22.98 2.23 19.59
C GLU A 342 23.11 2.69 18.11
N VAL A 343 23.33 1.77 17.17
CA VAL A 343 23.45 2.10 15.76
C VAL A 343 22.11 2.60 15.21
N ARG A 344 21.01 1.93 15.55
CA ARG A 344 19.66 2.35 15.14
C ARG A 344 19.27 3.68 15.80
N ALA A 345 19.57 3.83 17.08
CA ALA A 345 19.37 5.08 17.83
C ALA A 345 20.11 6.26 17.18
N THR A 346 21.40 6.06 16.87
CA THR A 346 22.23 7.10 16.23
C THR A 346 21.71 7.44 14.83
N PHE A 347 21.31 6.45 14.07
CA PHE A 347 20.71 6.65 12.73
C PHE A 347 19.41 7.47 12.81
N TYR A 348 18.48 7.07 13.67
CA TYR A 348 17.20 7.77 13.85
C TYR A 348 17.39 9.22 14.32
N TYR A 349 18.27 9.43 15.31
CA TYR A 349 18.62 10.77 15.80
C TYR A 349 19.23 11.65 14.70
N SER A 350 20.12 11.09 13.88
CA SER A 350 20.74 11.80 12.77
C SER A 350 19.71 12.20 11.71
N MET A 351 18.72 11.36 11.45
CA MET A 351 17.60 11.68 10.54
C MET A 351 16.78 12.85 11.09
N ILE A 352 16.42 12.85 12.39
CA ILE A 352 15.71 13.99 13.01
C ILE A 352 16.50 15.29 12.77
N LYS A 353 17.80 15.29 13.04
CA LYS A 353 18.64 16.49 12.86
C LYS A 353 18.71 16.95 11.40
N THR A 354 18.83 16.01 10.48
CA THR A 354 18.89 16.32 9.04
C THR A 354 17.57 16.92 8.56
N LEU A 355 16.44 16.33 8.92
CA LEU A 355 15.12 16.79 8.51
C LEU A 355 14.79 18.16 9.12
N HIS A 356 15.15 18.40 10.37
CA HIS A 356 15.02 19.73 10.99
C HIS A 356 15.90 20.79 10.31
N ALA A 357 17.13 20.44 9.90
CA ALA A 357 18.01 21.35 9.15
C ALA A 357 17.43 21.75 7.79
N LEU A 358 16.55 20.90 7.24
CA LEU A 358 15.77 21.15 6.02
C LEU A 358 14.41 21.83 6.29
N ASN A 359 14.16 22.27 7.55
CA ASN A 359 12.93 22.94 7.99
C ASN A 359 11.65 22.09 7.95
N TYR A 360 11.75 20.75 7.95
CA TYR A 360 10.59 19.89 8.10
C TYR A 360 10.18 19.75 9.58
N LYS A 361 8.86 19.64 9.81
CA LYS A 361 8.32 19.10 11.05
C LYS A 361 8.26 17.58 10.97
N ILE A 362 8.45 16.91 12.11
CA ILE A 362 8.59 15.44 12.12
C ILE A 362 7.57 14.84 13.05
N VAL A 363 6.86 13.82 12.56
CA VAL A 363 6.01 12.92 13.35
C VAL A 363 6.72 11.58 13.47
N ALA A 364 6.91 11.07 14.67
CA ALA A 364 7.31 9.68 14.90
C ALA A 364 6.05 8.81 15.02
N GLU A 365 5.94 7.79 14.17
CA GLU A 365 4.79 6.90 14.13
C GLU A 365 5.03 5.59 14.86
N GLY A 366 3.93 4.98 15.35
CA GLY A 366 3.97 3.65 15.95
C GLY A 366 4.67 3.58 17.30
N VAL A 367 4.74 4.69 18.03
CA VAL A 367 5.33 4.72 19.37
C VAL A 367 4.41 3.98 20.35
N GLU A 368 4.90 2.90 20.94
CA GLU A 368 4.12 2.01 21.80
C GLU A 368 4.55 2.06 23.28
N THR A 369 5.77 2.53 23.56
CA THR A 369 6.32 2.52 24.92
C THR A 369 6.68 3.92 25.43
N LYS A 370 6.72 4.05 26.76
CA LYS A 370 7.15 5.28 27.43
C LYS A 370 8.62 5.58 27.13
N GLU A 371 9.44 4.55 27.11
CA GLU A 371 10.88 4.64 26.85
C GLU A 371 11.17 5.22 25.47
N GLU A 372 10.42 4.79 24.44
CA GLU A 372 10.48 5.37 23.09
C GLU A 372 10.05 6.84 23.09
N ALA A 373 8.91 7.15 23.72
CA ALA A 373 8.39 8.52 23.78
C ALA A 373 9.34 9.48 24.49
N ASP A 374 9.93 9.06 25.63
CA ASP A 374 10.89 9.86 26.38
C ASP A 374 12.18 10.11 25.57
N LEU A 375 12.67 9.07 24.87
CA LEU A 375 13.87 9.14 24.04
C LEU A 375 13.66 10.09 22.85
N LEU A 376 12.56 9.94 22.14
CA LEU A 376 12.19 10.80 21.00
C LEU A 376 12.01 12.26 21.44
N THR A 377 11.35 12.48 22.57
CA THR A 377 11.20 13.83 23.17
C THR A 377 12.54 14.45 23.49
N LYS A 378 13.47 13.67 24.08
CA LYS A 378 14.86 14.12 24.34
C LYS A 378 15.62 14.46 23.07
N TRP A 379 15.36 13.79 21.95
CA TRP A 379 15.97 14.06 20.67
C TRP A 379 15.35 15.27 19.94
N GLY A 380 14.23 15.80 20.47
CA GLY A 380 13.56 16.99 19.97
C GLY A 380 12.61 16.73 18.83
N ILE A 381 12.00 15.53 18.76
CA ILE A 381 10.92 15.25 17.81
C ILE A 381 9.77 16.23 18.02
N ASP A 382 9.12 16.69 16.94
CA ASP A 382 8.01 17.66 17.06
C ASP A 382 6.71 16.99 17.53
N TYR A 383 6.37 15.84 16.93
CA TYR A 383 5.10 15.15 17.18
C TYR A 383 5.31 13.65 17.35
N ILE A 384 4.43 13.03 18.10
CA ILE A 384 4.41 11.59 18.33
C ILE A 384 3.00 11.06 18.09
N GLN A 385 2.92 9.97 17.33
CA GLN A 385 1.71 9.20 17.09
C GLN A 385 1.94 7.75 17.43
N GLY A 386 1.08 7.14 18.23
CA GLY A 386 1.21 5.74 18.58
C GLY A 386 0.35 5.35 19.78
N TYR A 387 0.29 4.04 20.02
CA TYR A 387 -0.58 3.46 21.04
C TYR A 387 -0.19 3.83 22.46
N TYR A 388 1.03 4.32 22.66
CA TYR A 388 1.45 4.88 23.95
C TYR A 388 0.57 6.07 24.34
N TYR A 389 0.23 6.98 23.40
CA TYR A 389 -0.62 8.12 23.66
C TYR A 389 -2.10 7.81 23.41
N SER A 390 -2.44 7.26 22.27
CA SER A 390 -3.81 6.89 21.91
C SER A 390 -3.86 5.91 20.74
N LYS A 391 -4.79 4.96 20.82
CA LYS A 391 -5.24 4.19 19.65
C LYS A 391 -6.17 5.05 18.80
N PRO A 392 -6.47 4.65 17.54
CA PRO A 392 -7.56 5.23 16.79
C PRO A 392 -8.88 5.15 17.56
N LEU A 393 -9.58 6.26 17.67
CA LEU A 393 -10.80 6.43 18.45
C LEU A 393 -11.99 6.72 17.51
N ASN A 394 -13.20 6.38 17.94
CA ASN A 394 -14.40 6.90 17.27
C ASN A 394 -14.58 8.40 17.52
N GLU A 395 -15.51 9.02 16.80
CA GLU A 395 -15.75 10.47 16.86
C GLU A 395 -15.94 10.96 18.30
N LYS A 396 -16.80 10.30 19.08
CA LYS A 396 -17.15 10.74 20.44
C LYS A 396 -15.95 10.65 21.38
N GLU A 397 -15.30 9.50 21.41
CA GLU A 397 -14.12 9.26 22.25
C GLU A 397 -12.98 10.25 21.95
N CYS A 398 -12.76 10.55 20.65
CA CYS A 398 -11.73 11.50 20.23
C CYS A 398 -12.07 12.92 20.69
N ILE A 399 -13.33 13.37 20.54
CA ILE A 399 -13.76 14.67 21.02
C ILE A 399 -13.60 14.81 22.54
N ASP A 400 -14.00 13.78 23.28
CA ASP A 400 -13.89 13.77 24.74
C ASP A 400 -12.41 13.85 25.17
N LEU A 401 -11.50 13.11 24.52
CA LEU A 401 -10.08 13.18 24.77
C LEU A 401 -9.48 14.56 24.48
N LEU A 402 -9.82 15.15 23.32
CA LEU A 402 -9.29 16.46 22.92
C LEU A 402 -9.76 17.62 23.80
N LYS A 403 -10.90 17.47 24.50
CA LYS A 403 -11.42 18.45 25.44
C LYS A 403 -10.88 18.29 26.87
N ALA A 404 -10.37 17.11 27.19
CA ALA A 404 -9.87 16.79 28.53
C ALA A 404 -8.43 17.26 28.78
N VAL A 405 -7.74 17.72 27.74
CA VAL A 405 -6.35 18.21 27.73
C VAL A 405 -6.37 19.70 27.33
#